data_ec21a051f947d58ccf2cd20d66b6e517
#
_entry.id   ec21a051f947d58ccf2cd20d66b6e517
#
_cell.length_a   1.000
_cell.length_b   1.000
_cell.length_c   1.000
_cell.angle_alpha   90.00
_cell.angle_beta   90.00
_cell.angle_gamma   90.00
#
_symmetry.space_group_name_H-M   'P 1'
#
loop_
_entity.id
_entity.type
_entity.pdbx_description
1 polymer ?
#
loop_
_entity_poly.entity_id
_entity_poly.type
_entity_poly.pdbx_seq_one_letter_code
_entity_poly.pdbx_strand_id
1 'polypeptide(L)'
;MPDSVLEMLDYEKIGRSMREGEGGVLTPHGYVMQESELRQAPSNLGRPPRKPPYMIYFLCASDVRAVKLYLPAKQAELDAVLDCLEVDSWQEVRLEERDAAMPEMWRFTDMAYDGMEQINRFAQCLEELDRNNELIKFKAVAGQLDIRNLDDALVLAEHLSEYALEPGIHSLEELAREELSVIVNDPDRDLLARHLNMEAYGADLLWRDKGVFSDYGYICRPDGQPLQLPQQGMDMTMQ
;
A
#
# COMPACT_ATOMS: atom_id res chain seq x y z
N MET A 1 2.14 11.67 46.42
CA MET A 1 3.13 12.68 46.83
C MET A 1 2.35 13.95 47.11
N PRO A 2 2.51 14.67 48.25
CA PRO A 2 1.78 15.89 48.51
C PRO A 2 2.18 17.00 47.54
N ASP A 3 1.22 17.81 47.05
CA ASP A 3 1.44 18.88 46.09
C ASP A 3 2.51 19.90 46.54
N SER A 4 2.58 20.13 47.85
CA SER A 4 3.62 20.99 48.44
C SER A 4 5.06 20.51 48.28
N VAL A 5 5.27 19.23 48.01
CA VAL A 5 6.60 18.67 47.71
C VAL A 5 6.95 18.84 46.22
N LEU A 6 5.96 18.81 45.37
CA LEU A 6 6.13 19.04 43.91
C LEU A 6 6.54 20.51 43.63
N GLU A 7 5.99 21.48 44.40
CA GLU A 7 6.34 22.88 44.27
C GLU A 7 7.76 23.24 44.72
N MET A 8 8.39 22.39 45.55
CA MET A 8 9.76 22.56 46.02
C MET A 8 10.81 21.84 45.18
N LEU A 9 10.39 21.10 44.16
CA LEU A 9 11.30 20.40 43.28
C LEU A 9 11.95 21.36 42.27
N ASP A 10 13.28 21.34 42.25
CA ASP A 10 14.04 22.01 41.23
C ASP A 10 14.03 21.14 39.94
N TYR A 11 13.01 21.35 39.14
CA TYR A 11 12.80 20.60 37.89
C TYR A 11 13.95 20.74 36.91
N GLU A 12 14.65 21.89 36.94
CA GLU A 12 15.81 22.11 36.06
C GLU A 12 17.00 21.25 36.51
N LYS A 13 17.20 21.12 37.83
CA LYS A 13 18.24 20.28 38.41
C LYS A 13 17.95 18.80 38.21
N ILE A 14 16.68 18.40 38.38
CA ILE A 14 16.24 17.03 38.12
C ILE A 14 16.43 16.69 36.62
N GLY A 15 15.98 17.53 35.72
CA GLY A 15 16.14 17.32 34.30
C GLY A 15 17.63 17.24 33.84
N ARG A 16 18.50 18.02 34.49
CA ARG A 16 19.95 17.95 34.26
C ARG A 16 20.55 16.65 34.79
N SER A 17 20.16 16.21 35.95
CA SER A 17 20.61 14.95 36.56
C SER A 17 20.15 13.73 35.75
N MET A 18 18.89 13.72 35.27
CA MET A 18 18.35 12.67 34.41
C MET A 18 19.11 12.62 33.10
N ARG A 19 19.36 13.77 32.48
CA ARG A 19 20.14 13.87 31.25
C ARG A 19 21.57 13.32 31.38
N GLU A 20 22.24 13.62 32.52
CA GLU A 20 23.60 13.13 32.76
C GLU A 20 23.63 11.63 33.06
N GLY A 21 22.54 11.06 33.64
CA GLY A 21 22.42 9.64 33.95
C GLY A 21 21.96 8.77 32.78
N GLU A 22 21.10 9.33 31.93
CA GLU A 22 20.40 8.57 30.88
C GLU A 22 21.01 8.79 29.48
N GLY A 23 21.94 9.74 29.32
CA GLY A 23 22.60 9.99 28.04
C GLY A 23 21.72 10.54 26.93
N GLY A 24 20.52 11.03 27.27
CA GLY A 24 19.57 11.54 26.27
C GLY A 24 19.89 12.96 25.78
N VAL A 25 19.25 13.36 24.69
CA VAL A 25 19.43 14.66 24.03
C VAL A 25 18.10 15.41 23.97
N LEU A 26 18.12 16.69 24.36
CA LEU A 26 16.98 17.61 24.18
C LEU A 26 16.93 18.07 22.71
N THR A 27 15.80 17.84 22.06
CA THR A 27 15.53 18.34 20.70
C THR A 27 14.40 19.38 20.76
N PRO A 28 14.19 20.17 19.70
CA PRO A 28 13.05 21.10 19.63
C PRO A 28 11.68 20.42 19.74
N HIS A 29 11.62 19.09 19.58
CA HIS A 29 10.40 18.28 19.64
C HIS A 29 10.24 17.46 20.91
N GLY A 30 11.19 17.55 21.86
CA GLY A 30 11.16 16.86 23.13
C GLY A 30 12.50 16.22 23.53
N TYR A 31 12.47 15.51 24.65
CA TYR A 31 13.63 14.78 25.16
C TYR A 31 13.68 13.39 24.52
N VAL A 32 14.81 13.07 23.89
CA VAL A 32 15.06 11.77 23.25
C VAL A 32 16.14 11.06 24.03
N MET A 33 15.82 9.90 24.60
CA MET A 33 16.78 9.03 25.24
C MET A 33 16.92 7.72 24.48
N GLN A 34 18.09 7.12 24.57
CA GLN A 34 18.38 5.83 24.01
C GLN A 34 18.20 4.77 25.11
N GLU A 35 17.17 3.93 25.00
CA GLU A 35 16.88 2.90 26.01
C GLU A 35 17.76 1.66 25.88
N SER A 36 18.46 1.48 24.77
CA SER A 36 19.34 0.34 24.53
C SER A 36 20.56 0.71 23.69
N GLU A 37 21.65 -0.05 23.79
CA GLU A 37 22.74 0.07 22.84
C GLU A 37 22.25 -0.27 21.43
N LEU A 38 22.18 0.75 20.57
CA LEU A 38 21.93 0.54 19.16
C LEU A 38 23.11 -0.26 18.60
N ARG A 39 22.92 -1.58 18.41
CA ARG A 39 23.81 -2.32 17.53
C ARG A 39 23.74 -1.64 16.17
N GLN A 40 24.88 -1.32 15.56
CA GLN A 40 24.89 -0.75 14.22
C GLN A 40 24.18 -1.73 13.29
N ALA A 41 22.96 -1.38 12.92
CA ALA A 41 22.28 -2.08 11.85
C ALA A 41 23.17 -2.06 10.59
N PRO A 42 23.19 -3.12 9.79
CA PRO A 42 23.90 -3.11 8.52
C PRO A 42 23.60 -1.83 7.77
N SER A 43 24.58 -1.29 7.05
CA SER A 43 24.62 0.08 6.54
C SER A 43 23.40 0.52 5.70
N ASN A 44 22.54 -0.42 5.30
CA ASN A 44 21.33 -0.17 4.52
C ASN A 44 20.03 -0.27 5.33
N LEU A 45 20.06 -0.88 6.52
CA LEU A 45 18.92 -0.94 7.41
C LEU A 45 18.77 0.39 8.15
N GLY A 46 17.58 0.96 8.11
CA GLY A 46 17.27 2.23 8.76
C GLY A 46 17.60 3.50 7.95
N ARG A 47 18.18 3.40 6.75
CA ARG A 47 18.26 4.52 5.83
C ARG A 47 17.00 4.55 4.96
N PRO A 48 16.28 5.68 4.90
CA PRO A 48 15.15 5.78 4.00
C PRO A 48 15.63 5.54 2.56
N PRO A 49 14.91 4.74 1.78
CA PRO A 49 15.24 4.51 0.38
C PRO A 49 15.19 5.83 -0.39
N ARG A 50 15.90 5.92 -1.50
CA ARG A 50 15.90 7.13 -2.37
C ARG A 50 14.53 7.42 -2.98
N LYS A 51 13.67 6.40 -3.11
CA LYS A 51 12.26 6.51 -3.49
C LYS A 51 11.41 6.15 -2.26
N PRO A 52 10.18 6.69 -2.15
CA PRO A 52 9.26 6.25 -1.11
C PRO A 52 9.11 4.73 -1.14
N PRO A 53 9.26 4.05 -0.01
CA PRO A 53 9.04 2.60 0.05
C PRO A 53 7.55 2.31 -0.17
N TYR A 54 7.25 1.16 -0.75
CA TYR A 54 5.86 0.75 -0.90
C TYR A 54 5.28 0.26 0.41
N MET A 55 6.11 -0.34 1.26
CA MET A 55 5.75 -0.77 2.60
C MET A 55 6.90 -0.51 3.57
N ILE A 56 6.54 -0.23 4.82
CA ILE A 56 7.45 -0.06 5.94
C ILE A 56 6.94 -0.93 7.07
N TYR A 57 7.81 -1.76 7.63
CA TYR A 57 7.51 -2.58 8.78
C TYR A 57 8.42 -2.21 9.95
N PHE A 58 7.83 -2.10 11.13
CA PHE A 58 8.52 -2.01 12.40
C PHE A 58 8.45 -3.38 13.06
N LEU A 59 9.58 -4.04 13.15
CA LEU A 59 9.69 -5.44 13.53
C LEU A 59 10.45 -5.55 14.85
N CYS A 60 10.00 -6.40 15.76
CA CYS A 60 10.73 -6.71 16.96
C CYS A 60 10.70 -8.22 17.27
N ALA A 61 11.73 -8.72 17.94
CA ALA A 61 11.78 -10.08 18.48
C ALA A 61 11.66 -10.08 20.02
N SER A 62 12.03 -8.95 20.64
CA SER A 62 11.93 -8.75 22.08
C SER A 62 11.67 -7.28 22.36
N ASP A 63 11.32 -6.94 23.59
CA ASP A 63 11.03 -5.56 23.99
C ASP A 63 12.26 -4.61 23.88
N VAL A 64 13.42 -5.14 23.59
CA VAL A 64 14.70 -4.41 23.52
C VAL A 64 15.23 -4.26 22.10
N ARG A 65 14.70 -5.03 21.13
CA ARG A 65 15.22 -5.06 19.76
C ARG A 65 14.12 -4.83 18.76
N ALA A 66 14.22 -3.71 18.08
CA ALA A 66 13.33 -3.35 17.00
C ALA A 66 14.13 -2.92 15.76
N VAL A 67 13.67 -3.28 14.58
CA VAL A 67 14.27 -2.94 13.30
C VAL A 67 13.19 -2.39 12.37
N LYS A 68 13.54 -1.33 11.65
CA LYS A 68 12.70 -0.79 10.58
C LYS A 68 13.10 -1.38 9.25
N LEU A 69 12.18 -2.09 8.62
CA LEU A 69 12.37 -2.70 7.30
C LEU A 69 11.58 -1.94 6.23
N TYR A 70 12.27 -1.57 5.16
CA TYR A 70 11.68 -0.94 3.98
C TYR A 70 11.56 -1.96 2.86
N LEU A 71 10.36 -2.11 2.31
CA LEU A 71 10.09 -3.03 1.21
C LEU A 71 9.80 -2.27 -0.10
N PRO A 72 10.23 -2.80 -1.24
CA PRO A 72 10.93 -4.09 -1.42
C PRO A 72 12.39 -4.06 -0.94
N ALA A 73 12.82 -5.17 -0.37
CA ALA A 73 14.16 -5.38 0.15
C ALA A 73 14.88 -6.51 -0.62
N LYS A 74 16.20 -6.47 -0.63
CA LYS A 74 17.02 -7.58 -1.15
C LYS A 74 17.10 -8.70 -0.11
N GLN A 75 17.37 -9.94 -0.56
CA GLN A 75 17.51 -11.06 0.34
C GLN A 75 18.53 -10.79 1.47
N ALA A 76 19.68 -10.23 1.12
CA ALA A 76 20.70 -9.89 2.12
C ALA A 76 20.23 -8.85 3.17
N GLU A 77 19.25 -8.02 2.83
CA GLU A 77 18.65 -7.06 3.79
C GLU A 77 17.63 -7.76 4.68
N LEU A 78 16.89 -8.74 4.13
CA LEU A 78 15.99 -9.59 4.90
C LEU A 78 16.76 -10.45 5.90
N ASP A 79 17.84 -11.10 5.46
CA ASP A 79 18.72 -11.92 6.29
C ASP A 79 19.34 -11.06 7.41
N ALA A 80 19.79 -9.85 7.08
CA ALA A 80 20.36 -8.93 8.04
C ALA A 80 19.36 -8.43 9.11
N VAL A 81 18.05 -8.43 8.81
CA VAL A 81 17.01 -8.15 9.81
C VAL A 81 16.97 -9.26 10.85
N LEU A 82 16.95 -10.53 10.42
CA LEU A 82 16.95 -11.69 11.33
C LEU A 82 18.20 -11.67 12.21
N ASP A 83 19.38 -11.41 11.64
CA ASP A 83 20.64 -11.28 12.36
C ASP A 83 20.58 -10.15 13.40
N CYS A 84 20.02 -8.97 13.05
CA CYS A 84 19.89 -7.85 13.97
C CYS A 84 18.92 -8.12 15.13
N LEU A 85 17.86 -8.90 14.86
CA LEU A 85 16.90 -9.31 15.86
C LEU A 85 17.39 -10.51 16.69
N GLU A 86 18.50 -11.17 16.27
CA GLU A 86 19.06 -12.39 16.83
C GLU A 86 18.04 -13.52 16.89
N VAL A 87 17.32 -13.72 15.77
CA VAL A 87 16.34 -14.81 15.57
C VAL A 87 16.69 -15.62 14.33
N ASP A 88 16.30 -16.89 14.33
CA ASP A 88 16.60 -17.80 13.22
C ASP A 88 15.50 -17.80 12.14
N SER A 89 14.31 -17.27 12.47
CA SER A 89 13.17 -17.33 11.56
C SER A 89 12.20 -16.14 11.71
N TRP A 90 11.47 -15.85 10.64
CA TRP A 90 10.40 -14.83 10.64
C TRP A 90 9.23 -15.15 11.58
N GLN A 91 9.08 -16.41 11.99
CA GLN A 91 8.04 -16.84 12.94
C GLN A 91 8.27 -16.30 14.35
N GLU A 92 9.50 -15.95 14.67
CA GLU A 92 9.89 -15.36 15.97
C GLU A 92 9.78 -13.85 15.99
N VAL A 93 9.57 -13.24 14.81
CA VAL A 93 9.46 -11.79 14.63
C VAL A 93 8.02 -11.35 14.86
N ARG A 94 7.86 -10.33 15.69
CA ARG A 94 6.57 -9.65 15.92
C ARG A 94 6.50 -8.38 15.08
N LEU A 95 5.35 -8.14 14.49
CA LEU A 95 5.03 -6.88 13.83
C LEU A 95 4.45 -5.91 14.86
N GLU A 96 5.14 -4.79 15.11
CA GLU A 96 4.64 -3.74 16.01
C GLU A 96 3.83 -2.70 15.27
N GLU A 97 4.37 -2.20 14.19
CA GLU A 97 3.74 -1.15 13.39
C GLU A 97 4.04 -1.37 11.92
N ARG A 98 3.13 -0.93 11.06
CA ARG A 98 3.30 -0.95 9.63
C ARG A 98 2.78 0.34 9.00
N ASP A 99 3.43 0.76 7.92
CA ASP A 99 2.99 1.85 7.08
C ASP A 99 3.08 1.42 5.61
N ALA A 100 2.22 1.92 4.76
CA ALA A 100 2.20 1.60 3.35
C ALA A 100 1.76 2.80 2.51
N ALA A 101 2.30 2.90 1.29
CA ALA A 101 1.83 3.86 0.30
C ALA A 101 0.35 3.62 -0.11
N MET A 102 -0.17 2.46 0.20
CA MET A 102 -1.54 2.03 -0.06
C MET A 102 -2.14 1.41 1.21
N PRO A 103 -2.71 2.22 2.11
CA PRO A 103 -3.26 1.73 3.38
C PRO A 103 -4.32 0.64 3.24
N GLU A 104 -5.06 0.64 2.14
CA GLU A 104 -6.09 -0.35 1.83
C GLU A 104 -5.53 -1.79 1.72
N MET A 105 -4.24 -1.90 1.41
CA MET A 105 -3.55 -3.19 1.26
C MET A 105 -3.27 -3.90 2.58
N TRP A 106 -3.35 -3.20 3.72
CA TRP A 106 -3.02 -3.81 5.02
C TRP A 106 -3.96 -4.92 5.44
N ARG A 107 -5.22 -4.88 4.99
CA ARG A 107 -6.21 -5.89 5.35
C ARG A 107 -5.90 -7.30 4.82
N PHE A 108 -4.99 -7.43 3.86
CA PHE A 108 -4.57 -8.72 3.31
C PHE A 108 -3.05 -8.97 3.34
N THR A 109 -2.26 -8.07 3.93
CA THR A 109 -0.82 -8.27 4.17
C THR A 109 -0.56 -8.53 5.65
N ASP A 110 -0.87 -9.72 6.11
CA ASP A 110 -0.63 -10.16 7.49
C ASP A 110 0.57 -11.12 7.51
N MET A 111 1.65 -10.75 8.23
CA MET A 111 2.83 -11.59 8.35
C MET A 111 2.56 -12.98 8.93
N ALA A 112 1.53 -13.13 9.77
CA ALA A 112 1.18 -14.42 10.34
C ALA A 112 0.71 -15.43 9.29
N TYR A 113 0.16 -14.92 8.18
CA TYR A 113 -0.39 -15.76 7.10
C TYR A 113 0.52 -15.78 5.87
N ASP A 114 1.02 -14.62 5.47
CA ASP A 114 1.67 -14.46 4.17
C ASP A 114 3.18 -14.70 4.20
N GLY A 115 3.81 -14.52 5.37
CA GLY A 115 5.25 -14.56 5.50
C GLY A 115 5.96 -13.36 4.86
N MET A 116 7.16 -13.05 5.34
CA MET A 116 7.90 -11.86 4.88
C MET A 116 8.35 -11.96 3.42
N GLU A 117 8.67 -13.14 2.95
CA GLU A 117 9.12 -13.33 1.56
C GLU A 117 8.01 -13.01 0.56
N GLN A 118 6.77 -13.43 0.84
CA GLN A 118 5.61 -13.19 -0.01
C GLN A 118 5.21 -11.72 0.03
N ILE A 119 5.25 -11.08 1.20
CA ILE A 119 5.04 -9.64 1.35
C ILE A 119 6.09 -8.85 0.56
N ASN A 120 7.35 -9.26 0.62
CA ASN A 120 8.43 -8.62 -0.14
C ASN A 120 8.24 -8.80 -1.65
N ARG A 121 7.80 -9.99 -2.11
CA ARG A 121 7.44 -10.22 -3.52
C ARG A 121 6.32 -9.28 -3.97
N PHE A 122 5.31 -9.09 -3.13
CA PHE A 122 4.24 -8.15 -3.43
C PHE A 122 4.73 -6.70 -3.51
N ALA A 123 5.60 -6.28 -2.61
CA ALA A 123 6.22 -4.95 -2.67
C ALA A 123 7.07 -4.76 -3.95
N GLN A 124 7.75 -5.80 -4.43
CA GLN A 124 8.45 -5.80 -5.73
C GLN A 124 7.46 -5.63 -6.89
N CYS A 125 6.32 -6.33 -6.83
CA CYS A 125 5.27 -6.20 -7.83
C CYS A 125 4.71 -4.78 -7.87
N LEU A 126 4.44 -4.15 -6.72
CA LEU A 126 4.01 -2.75 -6.67
C LEU A 126 5.05 -1.79 -7.26
N GLU A 127 6.34 -2.05 -7.05
CA GLU A 127 7.42 -1.27 -7.67
C GLU A 127 7.41 -1.40 -9.20
N GLU A 128 7.14 -2.59 -9.73
CA GLU A 128 7.04 -2.81 -11.17
C GLU A 128 5.81 -2.11 -11.78
N LEU A 129 4.66 -2.21 -11.11
CA LEU A 129 3.44 -1.52 -11.52
C LEU A 129 3.63 0.00 -11.55
N ASP A 130 4.30 0.56 -10.55
CA ASP A 130 4.61 2.00 -10.51
C ASP A 130 5.56 2.41 -11.65
N ARG A 131 6.57 1.60 -11.92
CA ARG A 131 7.52 1.83 -13.02
C ARG A 131 6.84 1.83 -14.38
N ASN A 132 5.80 1.02 -14.52
CA ASN A 132 4.99 0.89 -15.74
C ASN A 132 3.82 1.90 -15.79
N ASN A 133 3.66 2.77 -14.79
CA ASN A 133 2.52 3.68 -14.61
C ASN A 133 1.16 2.96 -14.47
N GLU A 134 1.16 1.73 -13.98
CA GLU A 134 -0.04 0.91 -13.79
C GLU A 134 -0.52 0.85 -12.32
N LEU A 135 0.23 1.45 -11.39
CA LEU A 135 -0.11 1.41 -9.97
C LEU A 135 -1.48 2.02 -9.66
N ILE A 136 -1.85 3.12 -10.34
CA ILE A 136 -3.17 3.75 -10.18
C ILE A 136 -4.28 2.82 -10.65
N LYS A 137 -4.07 2.16 -11.80
CA LYS A 137 -5.02 1.17 -12.33
C LYS A 137 -5.18 -0.01 -11.37
N PHE A 138 -4.06 -0.52 -10.83
CA PHE A 138 -4.11 -1.57 -9.81
C PHE A 138 -4.92 -1.15 -8.58
N LYS A 139 -4.69 0.07 -8.05
CA LYS A 139 -5.46 0.61 -6.92
C LYS A 139 -6.95 0.70 -7.22
N ALA A 140 -7.28 1.23 -8.40
CA ALA A 140 -8.65 1.41 -8.84
C ALA A 140 -9.39 0.07 -8.90
N VAL A 141 -8.80 -0.93 -9.54
CA VAL A 141 -9.40 -2.27 -9.70
C VAL A 141 -9.45 -3.01 -8.36
N ALA A 142 -8.37 -3.00 -7.57
CA ALA A 142 -8.31 -3.63 -6.26
C ALA A 142 -9.37 -3.07 -5.27
N GLY A 143 -9.70 -1.78 -5.40
CA GLY A 143 -10.75 -1.14 -4.60
C GLY A 143 -12.18 -1.62 -4.94
N GLN A 144 -12.39 -2.15 -6.15
CA GLN A 144 -13.70 -2.64 -6.61
C GLN A 144 -13.85 -4.15 -6.48
N LEU A 145 -12.76 -4.89 -6.29
CA LEU A 145 -12.76 -6.33 -6.14
C LEU A 145 -12.70 -6.73 -4.65
N ASP A 146 -13.29 -7.88 -4.32
CA ASP A 146 -13.19 -8.49 -2.99
C ASP A 146 -11.84 -9.23 -2.85
N ILE A 147 -10.76 -8.45 -2.73
CA ILE A 147 -9.41 -8.97 -2.47
C ILE A 147 -9.33 -9.40 -1.00
N ARG A 148 -9.07 -10.66 -0.73
CA ARG A 148 -9.15 -11.26 0.61
C ARG A 148 -7.79 -11.53 1.23
N ASN A 149 -6.78 -11.76 0.40
CA ASN A 149 -5.44 -12.16 0.81
C ASN A 149 -4.40 -11.67 -0.20
N LEU A 150 -3.15 -11.90 0.11
CA LEU A 150 -2.03 -11.46 -0.71
C LEU A 150 -1.95 -12.22 -2.04
N ASP A 151 -2.36 -13.48 -2.09
CA ASP A 151 -2.40 -14.25 -3.33
C ASP A 151 -3.39 -13.67 -4.32
N ASP A 152 -4.58 -13.26 -3.86
CA ASP A 152 -5.57 -12.57 -4.70
C ASP A 152 -5.00 -11.27 -5.28
N ALA A 153 -4.24 -10.50 -4.48
CA ALA A 153 -3.62 -9.26 -4.91
C ALA A 153 -2.51 -9.49 -5.95
N LEU A 154 -1.72 -10.55 -5.79
CA LEU A 154 -0.70 -10.96 -6.76
C LEU A 154 -1.35 -11.42 -8.07
N VAL A 155 -2.41 -12.24 -8.01
CA VAL A 155 -3.18 -12.66 -9.19
C VAL A 155 -3.76 -11.45 -9.93
N LEU A 156 -4.33 -10.49 -9.22
CA LEU A 156 -4.80 -9.25 -9.84
C LEU A 156 -3.67 -8.52 -10.56
N ALA A 157 -2.51 -8.39 -9.93
CA ALA A 157 -1.37 -7.69 -10.51
C ALA A 157 -0.87 -8.36 -11.80
N GLU A 158 -0.79 -9.69 -11.81
CA GLU A 158 -0.39 -10.49 -12.99
C GLU A 158 -1.40 -10.37 -14.16
N HIS A 159 -2.68 -10.18 -13.84
CA HIS A 159 -3.77 -10.08 -14.82
C HIS A 159 -4.31 -8.66 -15.03
N LEU A 160 -3.57 -7.63 -14.62
CA LEU A 160 -4.02 -6.24 -14.66
C LEU A 160 -4.34 -5.76 -16.09
N SER A 161 -3.74 -6.37 -17.10
CA SER A 161 -4.01 -6.09 -18.52
C SER A 161 -5.44 -6.46 -18.97
N GLU A 162 -6.15 -7.31 -18.20
CA GLU A 162 -7.54 -7.67 -18.48
C GLU A 162 -8.54 -6.56 -18.10
N TYR A 163 -8.09 -5.50 -17.46
CA TYR A 163 -8.89 -4.37 -17.05
C TYR A 163 -8.47 -3.11 -17.77
N ALA A 164 -9.42 -2.24 -18.05
CA ALA A 164 -9.22 -0.89 -18.54
C ALA A 164 -9.57 0.12 -17.44
N LEU A 165 -8.81 1.18 -17.33
CA LEU A 165 -9.09 2.34 -16.49
C LEU A 165 -9.09 3.59 -17.37
N GLU A 166 -10.18 4.35 -17.32
CA GLU A 166 -10.33 5.67 -17.95
C GLU A 166 -10.35 6.75 -16.86
N PRO A 167 -9.19 7.37 -16.54
CA PRO A 167 -9.05 8.23 -15.37
C PRO A 167 -9.87 9.53 -15.42
N GLY A 168 -10.28 9.95 -16.62
CA GLY A 168 -11.04 11.19 -16.82
C GLY A 168 -12.56 11.00 -16.75
N ILE A 169 -13.06 9.79 -16.48
CA ILE A 169 -14.49 9.46 -16.56
C ILE A 169 -15.00 9.09 -15.16
N HIS A 170 -15.84 9.95 -14.59
CA HIS A 170 -16.38 9.77 -13.23
C HIS A 170 -17.91 9.82 -13.20
N SER A 171 -18.57 9.99 -14.35
CA SER A 171 -20.03 10.12 -14.45
C SER A 171 -20.57 9.47 -15.72
N LEU A 172 -21.86 9.17 -15.70
CA LEU A 172 -22.58 8.62 -16.87
C LEU A 172 -22.50 9.58 -18.08
N GLU A 173 -22.59 10.88 -17.85
CA GLU A 173 -22.50 11.87 -18.93
C GLU A 173 -21.10 11.92 -19.55
N GLU A 174 -20.05 11.80 -18.74
CA GLU A 174 -18.67 11.74 -19.23
C GLU A 174 -18.42 10.47 -20.02
N LEU A 175 -18.93 9.31 -19.53
CA LEU A 175 -18.84 8.03 -20.25
C LEU A 175 -19.53 8.13 -21.62
N ALA A 176 -20.75 8.67 -21.67
CA ALA A 176 -21.49 8.90 -22.92
C ALA A 176 -20.75 9.85 -23.87
N ARG A 177 -20.14 10.90 -23.34
CA ARG A 177 -19.39 11.88 -24.15
C ARG A 177 -18.12 11.25 -24.74
N GLU A 178 -17.43 10.44 -23.96
CA GLU A 178 -16.23 9.73 -24.45
C GLU A 178 -16.59 8.75 -25.56
N GLU A 179 -17.60 7.91 -25.39
CA GLU A 179 -18.06 6.99 -26.42
C GLU A 179 -18.46 7.74 -27.70
N LEU A 180 -19.21 8.84 -27.60
CA LEU A 180 -19.54 9.67 -28.77
C LEU A 180 -18.29 10.25 -29.44
N SER A 181 -17.22 10.51 -28.68
CA SER A 181 -15.98 11.03 -29.24
C SER A 181 -15.28 10.04 -30.15
N VAL A 182 -15.47 8.75 -29.89
CA VAL A 182 -14.88 7.67 -30.68
C VAL A 182 -15.71 7.32 -31.91
N ILE A 183 -17.04 7.32 -31.78
CA ILE A 183 -17.94 6.81 -32.83
C ILE A 183 -18.49 7.90 -33.77
N VAL A 184 -18.42 9.18 -33.41
CA VAL A 184 -19.03 10.29 -34.15
C VAL A 184 -18.00 11.36 -34.48
N ASN A 185 -18.04 11.85 -35.73
CA ASN A 185 -17.19 12.97 -36.16
C ASN A 185 -17.57 14.29 -35.46
N ASP A 186 -16.60 15.18 -35.30
CA ASP A 186 -16.74 16.44 -34.54
C ASP A 186 -17.99 17.28 -34.84
N PRO A 187 -18.39 17.56 -36.10
CA PRO A 187 -19.57 18.42 -36.34
C PRO A 187 -20.88 17.80 -35.86
N ASP A 188 -21.01 16.48 -35.88
CA ASP A 188 -22.25 15.79 -35.51
C ASP A 188 -22.29 15.48 -34.00
N ARG A 189 -21.13 15.41 -33.35
CA ARG A 189 -21.00 15.13 -31.91
C ARG A 189 -21.73 16.17 -31.05
N ASP A 190 -21.49 17.45 -31.32
CA ASP A 190 -22.12 18.56 -30.60
C ASP A 190 -23.63 18.60 -30.81
N LEU A 191 -24.09 18.21 -31.99
CA LEU A 191 -25.52 18.10 -32.30
C LEU A 191 -26.16 16.97 -31.49
N LEU A 192 -25.54 15.80 -31.50
CA LEU A 192 -26.02 14.64 -30.73
C LEU A 192 -26.00 14.91 -29.22
N ALA A 193 -24.93 15.50 -28.69
CA ALA A 193 -24.82 15.82 -27.27
C ALA A 193 -25.91 16.76 -26.75
N ARG A 194 -26.46 17.63 -27.63
CA ARG A 194 -27.57 18.54 -27.25
C ARG A 194 -28.96 17.87 -27.28
N HIS A 195 -29.11 16.79 -28.04
CA HIS A 195 -30.41 16.17 -28.28
C HIS A 195 -30.54 14.77 -27.69
N LEU A 196 -29.42 14.13 -27.32
CA LEU A 196 -29.39 12.84 -26.66
C LEU A 196 -29.46 13.02 -25.14
N ASN A 197 -30.24 12.16 -24.50
CA ASN A 197 -30.15 12.06 -23.05
C ASN A 197 -28.84 11.34 -22.68
N MET A 198 -27.81 12.15 -22.39
CA MET A 198 -26.45 11.66 -22.14
C MET A 198 -26.39 10.76 -20.90
N GLU A 199 -27.17 11.08 -19.86
CA GLU A 199 -27.20 10.25 -18.65
C GLU A 199 -27.81 8.86 -18.94
N ALA A 200 -28.92 8.80 -19.66
CA ALA A 200 -29.53 7.55 -20.05
C ALA A 200 -28.62 6.72 -20.98
N TYR A 201 -27.97 7.39 -21.93
CA TYR A 201 -27.02 6.72 -22.81
C TYR A 201 -25.80 6.21 -22.05
N GLY A 202 -25.23 6.97 -21.13
CA GLY A 202 -24.16 6.53 -20.26
C GLY A 202 -24.55 5.35 -19.36
N ALA A 203 -25.79 5.31 -18.89
CA ALA A 203 -26.32 4.19 -18.12
C ALA A 203 -26.39 2.90 -18.97
N ASP A 204 -26.82 3.01 -20.23
CA ASP A 204 -26.83 1.88 -21.15
C ASP A 204 -25.40 1.36 -21.44
N LEU A 205 -24.44 2.27 -21.60
CA LEU A 205 -23.02 1.92 -21.77
C LEU A 205 -22.47 1.22 -20.53
N LEU A 206 -22.71 1.78 -19.34
CA LEU A 206 -22.30 1.19 -18.06
C LEU A 206 -22.85 -0.24 -17.91
N TRP A 207 -24.11 -0.44 -18.26
CA TRP A 207 -24.74 -1.76 -18.23
C TRP A 207 -24.17 -2.71 -19.28
N ARG A 208 -23.93 -2.23 -20.52
CA ARG A 208 -23.32 -2.99 -21.62
C ARG A 208 -21.95 -3.52 -21.23
N ASP A 209 -21.10 -2.63 -20.69
CA ASP A 209 -19.71 -2.92 -20.41
C ASP A 209 -19.52 -3.56 -19.02
N LYS A 210 -20.59 -3.61 -18.21
CA LYS A 210 -20.55 -4.09 -16.81
C LYS A 210 -19.45 -3.42 -16.00
N GLY A 211 -19.15 -2.15 -16.33
CA GLY A 211 -18.14 -1.35 -15.69
C GLY A 211 -18.62 -0.74 -14.38
N VAL A 212 -17.71 -0.09 -13.70
CA VAL A 212 -17.99 0.64 -12.44
C VAL A 212 -17.22 1.96 -12.42
N PHE A 213 -17.73 2.92 -11.67
CA PHE A 213 -16.98 4.13 -11.34
C PHE A 213 -16.23 3.94 -10.03
N SER A 214 -15.00 4.42 -10.00
CA SER A 214 -14.14 4.47 -8.82
C SER A 214 -13.67 5.91 -8.59
N ASP A 215 -13.01 6.15 -7.45
CA ASP A 215 -12.35 7.44 -7.19
C ASP A 215 -11.25 7.77 -8.20
N TYR A 216 -10.75 6.78 -8.93
CA TYR A 216 -9.69 6.91 -9.93
C TYR A 216 -10.20 7.02 -11.37
N GLY A 217 -11.50 6.81 -11.61
CA GLY A 217 -12.11 6.85 -12.92
C GLY A 217 -13.01 5.64 -13.21
N TYR A 218 -13.39 5.48 -14.45
CA TYR A 218 -14.22 4.40 -14.94
C TYR A 218 -13.37 3.13 -15.19
N ILE A 219 -13.87 1.99 -14.72
CA ILE A 219 -13.20 0.70 -14.83
C ILE A 219 -14.14 -0.26 -15.55
N CYS A 220 -13.61 -0.98 -16.54
CA CYS A 220 -14.33 -2.07 -17.20
C CYS A 220 -13.36 -3.17 -17.63
N ARG A 221 -13.90 -4.28 -18.09
CA ARG A 221 -13.14 -5.31 -18.81
C ARG A 221 -13.41 -5.17 -20.31
N PRO A 222 -12.35 -5.07 -21.15
CA PRO A 222 -12.49 -4.98 -22.60
C PRO A 222 -13.25 -6.15 -23.24
N ASP A 223 -13.31 -7.30 -22.56
CA ASP A 223 -14.07 -8.47 -22.98
C ASP A 223 -15.57 -8.41 -22.63
N GLY A 224 -16.05 -7.32 -22.00
CA GLY A 224 -17.44 -7.13 -21.57
C GLY A 224 -17.88 -8.05 -20.45
N GLN A 225 -16.97 -8.72 -19.75
CA GLN A 225 -17.28 -9.52 -18.58
C GLN A 225 -17.38 -8.63 -17.32
N PRO A 226 -18.11 -9.05 -16.29
CA PRO A 226 -18.11 -8.35 -15.00
C PRO A 226 -16.72 -8.27 -14.41
N LEU A 227 -16.47 -7.24 -13.59
CA LEU A 227 -15.25 -7.16 -12.79
C LEU A 227 -15.23 -8.33 -11.79
N GLN A 228 -14.24 -9.18 -11.92
CA GLN A 228 -14.00 -10.32 -11.03
C GLN A 228 -12.53 -10.69 -11.08
N LEU A 229 -12.02 -11.24 -10.00
CA LEU A 229 -10.67 -11.82 -10.01
C LEU A 229 -10.61 -12.94 -11.06
N PRO A 230 -9.52 -13.02 -11.83
CA PRO A 230 -9.27 -14.16 -12.70
C PRO A 230 -9.29 -15.44 -11.85
N GLN A 231 -10.06 -16.41 -12.26
CA GLN A 231 -10.03 -17.72 -11.59
C GLN A 231 -8.68 -18.35 -11.89
N GLN A 232 -7.92 -18.69 -10.86
CA GLN A 232 -6.76 -19.54 -11.03
C GLN A 232 -7.23 -20.80 -11.74
N GLY A 233 -6.75 -21.03 -12.96
CA GLY A 233 -7.13 -22.21 -13.73
C GLY A 233 -6.80 -23.44 -12.90
N MET A 234 -7.85 -24.12 -12.43
CA MET A 234 -7.73 -25.54 -12.09
C MET A 234 -7.43 -26.24 -13.41
N ASP A 235 -6.16 -26.37 -13.75
CA ASP A 235 -5.70 -27.37 -14.70
C ASP A 235 -6.09 -28.73 -14.10
N MET A 236 -7.34 -29.11 -14.32
CA MET A 236 -7.76 -30.50 -14.19
C MET A 236 -7.13 -31.25 -15.35
N THR A 237 -5.87 -31.60 -15.19
CA THR A 237 -5.27 -32.69 -15.96
C THR A 237 -5.97 -33.95 -15.52
N MET A 238 -7.11 -34.27 -16.16
CA MET A 238 -7.66 -35.62 -16.16
C MET A 238 -6.67 -36.48 -16.92
N GLN A 239 -5.92 -37.29 -16.21
CA GLN A 239 -5.32 -38.53 -16.71
C GLN A 239 -6.20 -39.71 -16.33
#